data_0b9879f1230cde35674db4d45fe3b4ba
#
_entry.id   0b9879f1230cde35674db4d45fe3b4ba
#
_cell.length_a   1.000
_cell.length_b   1.000
_cell.length_c   1.000
_cell.angle_alpha   90.00
_cell.angle_beta   90.00
_cell.angle_gamma   90.00
#
_symmetry.space_group_name_H-M   'P 1'
#
loop_
_entity.id
_entity.type
_entity.pdbx_description
1 polymer ?
#
loop_
_entity_poly.entity_id
_entity_poly.type
_entity_poly.pdbx_seq_one_letter_code
_entity_poly.pdbx_strand_id
1 'polypeptide(L)'
;TPEQEATPTPEPEATATPEPTATPEPTPTATPEPTATPTPAPTATPAPTPVDRTAGFPHEIEASKLAGYGFAVTSATTTIYEYTGWQDIDGATYYYDPSTHQPVTGQQVIQGNVYTFAADGALNRTARGIDVSKFQGSIDWNAVKSDGITFAIIRCGYRGYGSGALVEDSTYRRNIQGAINAGLRVGVYFYSQAINEAEAVEEASMVLSLVSGYSLPLGVYYDTESVGGGRANALSAAERTACAVAFCETIRSAGYSAGVYSYASWFYNALNFANISKYNIWIAQYRDTLSFSYKHNIWQYTGSGSVKGISKPVDMNIG
;
A
#
# COMPACT_ATOMS: atom_id res chain seq x y z
N THR A 1 -62.65 -41.39 27.94
CA THR A 1 -62.54 -41.72 26.52
C THR A 1 -61.08 -41.55 26.14
N PRO A 2 -60.33 -42.60 25.77
CA PRO A 2 -58.97 -42.53 25.38
C PRO A 2 -58.88 -42.04 23.91
N GLU A 3 -57.96 -41.16 23.66
CA GLU A 3 -57.59 -40.57 22.38
C GLU A 3 -56.82 -41.66 21.58
N GLN A 4 -57.21 -41.87 20.35
CA GLN A 4 -56.70 -42.90 19.47
C GLN A 4 -55.49 -42.31 18.70
N GLU A 5 -54.31 -42.86 18.95
CA GLU A 5 -53.04 -42.49 18.32
C GLU A 5 -53.08 -42.98 16.84
N ALA A 6 -52.82 -42.01 15.92
CA ALA A 6 -52.79 -42.24 14.49
C ALA A 6 -51.46 -42.88 14.06
N THR A 7 -51.58 -44.08 13.43
CA THR A 7 -50.49 -44.85 12.85
C THR A 7 -49.90 -44.09 11.62
N PRO A 8 -48.57 -43.89 11.51
CA PRO A 8 -47.98 -43.25 10.34
C PRO A 8 -48.07 -44.17 9.10
N THR A 9 -48.46 -43.57 7.99
CA THR A 9 -48.47 -44.20 6.67
C THR A 9 -47.04 -44.36 6.18
N PRO A 10 -46.62 -45.51 5.64
CA PRO A 10 -45.28 -45.68 5.11
C PRO A 10 -45.08 -44.84 3.84
N GLU A 11 -43.97 -44.13 3.80
CA GLU A 11 -43.45 -43.34 2.68
C GLU A 11 -43.05 -44.29 1.52
N PRO A 12 -43.36 -43.98 0.25
CA PRO A 12 -43.00 -44.86 -0.87
C PRO A 12 -41.48 -44.84 -1.09
N GLU A 13 -40.90 -46.03 -1.15
CA GLU A 13 -39.50 -46.29 -1.44
C GLU A 13 -39.10 -45.70 -2.83
N ALA A 14 -38.10 -44.83 -2.87
CA ALA A 14 -37.60 -44.24 -4.09
C ALA A 14 -36.94 -45.31 -4.98
N THR A 15 -37.50 -45.55 -6.13
CA THR A 15 -36.93 -46.42 -7.16
C THR A 15 -35.63 -45.80 -7.70
N ALA A 16 -34.51 -46.48 -7.53
CA ALA A 16 -33.21 -46.06 -8.02
C ALA A 16 -33.21 -45.95 -9.56
N THR A 17 -32.96 -44.77 -10.04
CA THR A 17 -32.70 -44.53 -11.47
C THR A 17 -31.36 -45.14 -11.85
N PRO A 18 -31.25 -45.95 -12.93
CA PRO A 18 -29.96 -46.53 -13.32
C PRO A 18 -28.98 -45.43 -13.72
N GLU A 19 -27.76 -45.52 -13.20
CA GLU A 19 -26.62 -44.67 -13.47
C GLU A 19 -26.28 -44.75 -14.98
N PRO A 20 -26.03 -43.61 -15.66
CA PRO A 20 -25.64 -43.62 -17.07
C PRO A 20 -24.29 -44.31 -17.25
N THR A 21 -24.21 -45.29 -18.12
CA THR A 21 -22.99 -45.99 -18.53
C THR A 21 -21.98 -44.98 -19.09
N ALA A 22 -20.81 -44.92 -18.48
CA ALA A 22 -19.72 -44.04 -18.92
C ALA A 22 -19.33 -44.32 -20.38
N THR A 23 -19.43 -43.33 -21.23
CA THR A 23 -18.87 -43.35 -22.59
C THR A 23 -17.36 -43.35 -22.48
N PRO A 24 -16.62 -44.21 -23.20
CA PRO A 24 -15.18 -44.22 -23.12
C PRO A 24 -14.62 -42.89 -23.63
N GLU A 25 -13.77 -42.26 -22.81
CA GLU A 25 -13.05 -41.06 -23.11
C GLU A 25 -12.09 -41.31 -24.28
N PRO A 26 -12.00 -40.42 -25.28
CA PRO A 26 -11.06 -40.60 -26.37
C PRO A 26 -9.63 -40.49 -25.84
N THR A 27 -8.81 -41.48 -26.15
CA THR A 27 -7.38 -41.49 -25.82
C THR A 27 -6.71 -40.25 -26.38
N PRO A 28 -6.02 -39.42 -25.57
CA PRO A 28 -5.36 -38.23 -26.09
C PRO A 28 -4.21 -38.63 -27.04
N THR A 29 -4.32 -38.21 -28.29
CA THR A 29 -3.20 -38.32 -29.25
C THR A 29 -2.12 -37.36 -28.80
N ALA A 30 -0.93 -37.87 -28.52
CA ALA A 30 0.22 -37.07 -28.10
C ALA A 30 0.52 -36.01 -29.15
N THR A 31 0.28 -34.75 -28.80
CA THR A 31 0.75 -33.58 -29.57
C THR A 31 2.27 -33.56 -29.44
N PRO A 32 3.05 -33.44 -30.52
CA PRO A 32 4.50 -33.32 -30.42
C PRO A 32 4.86 -32.10 -29.58
N GLU A 33 5.70 -32.32 -28.59
CA GLU A 33 6.25 -31.31 -27.71
C GLU A 33 6.98 -30.26 -28.55
N PRO A 34 6.68 -28.96 -28.42
CA PRO A 34 7.41 -27.93 -29.17
C PRO A 34 8.87 -27.95 -28.72
N THR A 35 9.75 -28.14 -29.69
CA THR A 35 11.21 -28.06 -29.48
C THR A 35 11.52 -26.69 -28.87
N ALA A 36 12.04 -26.70 -27.67
CA ALA A 36 12.41 -25.47 -26.97
C ALA A 36 13.48 -24.74 -27.77
N THR A 37 13.12 -23.60 -28.35
CA THR A 37 14.07 -22.63 -28.87
C THR A 37 14.87 -22.12 -27.68
N PRO A 38 16.22 -22.15 -27.69
CA PRO A 38 16.98 -21.64 -26.55
C PRO A 38 16.65 -20.17 -26.34
N THR A 39 16.00 -19.87 -25.24
CA THR A 39 15.81 -18.50 -24.78
C THR A 39 17.19 -17.90 -24.54
N PRO A 40 17.57 -16.79 -25.19
CA PRO A 40 18.82 -16.13 -24.87
C PRO A 40 18.90 -15.90 -23.38
N ALA A 41 20.03 -16.26 -22.78
CA ALA A 41 20.28 -16.01 -21.37
C ALA A 41 19.99 -14.54 -21.07
N PRO A 42 19.24 -14.21 -20.00
CA PRO A 42 18.99 -12.83 -19.64
C PRO A 42 20.34 -12.13 -19.51
N THR A 43 20.56 -11.11 -20.35
CA THR A 43 21.70 -10.21 -20.19
C THR A 43 21.63 -9.70 -18.77
N ALA A 44 22.66 -9.95 -17.97
CA ALA A 44 22.69 -9.48 -16.60
C ALA A 44 22.38 -7.99 -16.61
N THR A 45 21.22 -7.63 -16.06
CA THR A 45 20.92 -6.23 -15.78
C THR A 45 22.07 -5.74 -14.90
N PRO A 46 22.80 -4.67 -15.29
CA PRO A 46 23.85 -4.16 -14.44
C PRO A 46 23.26 -3.94 -13.05
N ALA A 47 23.95 -4.42 -12.02
CA ALA A 47 23.55 -4.18 -10.65
C ALA A 47 23.26 -2.70 -10.52
N PRO A 48 22.13 -2.29 -9.88
CA PRO A 48 21.84 -0.89 -9.68
C PRO A 48 23.08 -0.28 -9.04
N THR A 49 23.64 0.72 -9.71
CA THR A 49 24.74 1.51 -9.16
C THR A 49 24.31 1.89 -7.75
N PRO A 50 25.11 1.63 -6.72
CA PRO A 50 24.75 2.03 -5.38
C PRO A 50 24.32 3.48 -5.46
N VAL A 51 23.07 3.78 -5.02
CA VAL A 51 22.62 5.16 -4.92
C VAL A 51 23.61 5.79 -3.98
N ASP A 52 24.45 6.67 -4.51
CA ASP A 52 25.42 7.40 -3.73
C ASP A 52 24.63 8.20 -2.70
N ARG A 53 24.60 7.70 -1.46
CA ARG A 53 23.95 8.39 -0.33
C ARG A 53 24.70 9.67 0.03
N THR A 54 25.75 9.97 -0.69
CA THR A 54 26.51 11.20 -0.63
C THR A 54 26.08 12.21 -1.70
N ALA A 55 25.03 11.93 -2.49
CA ALA A 55 24.41 12.92 -3.37
C ALA A 55 23.89 14.08 -2.51
N GLY A 56 24.57 15.20 -2.55
CA GLY A 56 24.38 16.35 -1.64
C GLY A 56 25.66 16.77 -0.92
N PHE A 57 26.78 16.09 -1.18
CA PHE A 57 28.08 16.51 -0.64
C PHE A 57 28.68 17.70 -1.36
N PRO A 58 29.57 18.44 -0.67
CA PRO A 58 30.07 19.72 -1.15
C PRO A 58 30.71 19.62 -2.51
N HIS A 59 30.24 20.43 -3.44
CA HIS A 59 31.01 20.80 -4.62
C HIS A 59 31.76 22.07 -4.32
N GLU A 60 33.00 22.20 -4.80
CA GLU A 60 33.64 23.49 -4.87
C GLU A 60 32.89 24.35 -5.91
N ILE A 61 32.12 25.31 -5.43
CA ILE A 61 31.43 26.25 -6.29
C ILE A 61 32.31 27.50 -6.37
N GLU A 62 32.59 27.92 -7.60
CA GLU A 62 33.32 29.18 -7.82
C GLU A 62 32.61 30.34 -7.15
N ALA A 63 33.38 31.20 -6.47
CA ALA A 63 32.86 32.35 -5.73
C ALA A 63 31.93 33.28 -6.55
N SER A 64 32.09 33.30 -7.88
CA SER A 64 31.23 34.02 -8.82
C SER A 64 29.79 33.52 -8.85
N LYS A 65 29.54 32.23 -8.53
CA LYS A 65 28.20 31.65 -8.48
C LYS A 65 27.52 31.89 -7.14
N LEU A 66 28.28 32.14 -6.07
CA LEU A 66 27.76 32.37 -4.72
C LEU A 66 26.93 33.66 -4.61
N ALA A 67 27.26 34.68 -5.38
CA ALA A 67 26.52 35.95 -5.41
C ALA A 67 25.07 35.75 -5.90
N GLY A 68 24.83 34.75 -6.77
CA GLY A 68 23.48 34.38 -7.25
C GLY A 68 22.58 33.80 -6.20
N TYR A 69 23.14 33.26 -5.09
CA TYR A 69 22.39 32.68 -3.97
C TYR A 69 22.21 33.63 -2.78
N GLY A 70 22.59 34.92 -2.93
CA GLY A 70 22.38 35.92 -1.88
C GLY A 70 23.41 35.92 -0.75
N PHE A 71 24.52 35.21 -0.89
CA PHE A 71 25.60 35.19 0.12
C PHE A 71 26.64 36.26 -0.14
N ALA A 72 27.03 37.03 0.89
CA ALA A 72 28.17 37.91 0.85
C ALA A 72 29.46 37.08 0.99
N VAL A 73 30.25 37.00 -0.07
CA VAL A 73 31.54 36.28 -0.07
C VAL A 73 32.62 37.23 0.48
N THR A 74 33.08 37.00 1.70
CA THR A 74 34.11 37.81 2.34
C THR A 74 35.48 37.16 2.37
N SER A 75 35.69 35.92 1.98
CA SER A 75 37.02 35.32 1.77
C SER A 75 36.96 33.85 1.35
N ALA A 76 38.06 33.35 0.86
CA ALA A 76 38.34 32.11 0.20
C ALA A 76 37.67 30.87 0.77
N THR A 77 37.10 30.06 -0.13
CA THR A 77 36.60 28.69 0.04
C THR A 77 35.41 28.54 1.00
N THR A 78 34.25 29.05 0.61
CA THR A 78 33.01 28.62 1.22
C THR A 78 32.54 27.35 0.50
N THR A 79 32.48 26.22 1.21
CA THR A 79 31.89 25.01 0.68
C THR A 79 30.36 25.13 0.75
N ILE A 80 29.71 25.13 -0.40
CA ILE A 80 28.25 25.11 -0.46
C ILE A 80 27.81 23.67 -0.73
N TYR A 81 26.78 23.26 -0.02
CA TYR A 81 26.14 21.99 -0.24
C TYR A 81 24.97 22.20 -1.21
N GLU A 82 25.03 21.57 -2.38
CA GLU A 82 23.88 21.47 -3.26
C GLU A 82 23.13 20.19 -2.95
N TYR A 83 21.94 20.33 -2.44
CA TYR A 83 21.08 19.18 -2.16
C TYR A 83 20.38 18.73 -3.44
N THR A 84 20.22 17.42 -3.59
CA THR A 84 19.40 16.80 -4.63
C THR A 84 18.59 15.66 -4.04
N GLY A 85 17.38 15.46 -4.56
CA GLY A 85 16.51 14.40 -4.07
C GLY A 85 16.05 14.64 -2.63
N TRP A 86 15.79 13.56 -1.93
CA TRP A 86 15.26 13.60 -0.57
C TRP A 86 16.35 13.96 0.44
N GLN A 87 16.05 14.94 1.31
CA GLN A 87 16.91 15.39 2.40
C GLN A 87 16.11 15.56 3.69
N ASP A 88 16.69 15.17 4.82
CA ASP A 88 16.16 15.45 6.14
C ASP A 88 17.07 16.49 6.80
N ILE A 89 16.53 17.68 7.05
CA ILE A 89 17.26 18.83 7.57
C ILE A 89 16.47 19.38 8.77
N ASP A 90 17.11 19.48 9.92
CA ASP A 90 16.52 20.02 11.17
C ASP A 90 15.14 19.41 11.52
N GLY A 91 14.99 18.10 11.30
CA GLY A 91 13.77 17.36 11.61
C GLY A 91 12.62 17.49 10.58
N ALA A 92 12.80 18.28 9.53
CA ALA A 92 11.89 18.37 8.40
C ALA A 92 12.45 17.62 7.18
N THR A 93 11.57 17.04 6.37
CA THR A 93 11.93 16.34 5.13
C THR A 93 11.65 17.24 3.94
N TYR A 94 12.62 17.34 3.04
CA TYR A 94 12.55 18.13 1.80
C TYR A 94 12.82 17.24 0.59
N TYR A 95 12.39 17.68 -0.58
CA TYR A 95 12.86 17.13 -1.85
C TYR A 95 13.43 18.26 -2.67
N TYR A 96 14.71 18.14 -3.00
CA TYR A 96 15.41 19.10 -3.83
C TYR A 96 15.38 18.63 -5.29
N ASP A 97 14.88 19.52 -6.16
CA ASP A 97 14.86 19.25 -7.60
C ASP A 97 16.28 19.06 -8.12
N PRO A 98 16.56 17.94 -8.83
CA PRO A 98 17.92 17.64 -9.27
C PRO A 98 18.52 18.64 -10.28
N SER A 99 17.66 19.46 -10.93
CA SER A 99 18.08 20.41 -11.95
C SER A 99 18.30 21.82 -11.38
N THR A 100 17.45 22.19 -10.42
CA THR A 100 17.48 23.56 -9.85
C THR A 100 18.17 23.61 -8.50
N HIS A 101 18.36 22.45 -7.84
CA HIS A 101 18.89 22.34 -6.47
C HIS A 101 18.07 23.13 -5.43
N GLN A 102 16.82 23.42 -5.75
CA GLN A 102 15.90 24.11 -4.85
C GLN A 102 14.89 23.13 -4.25
N PRO A 103 14.44 23.35 -3.02
CA PRO A 103 13.39 22.55 -2.44
C PRO A 103 12.09 22.77 -3.23
N VAL A 104 11.43 21.69 -3.59
CA VAL A 104 10.13 21.78 -4.26
C VAL A 104 9.05 22.18 -3.27
N THR A 105 7.98 22.83 -3.76
CA THR A 105 6.85 23.30 -2.97
C THR A 105 5.53 22.84 -3.59
N GLY A 106 4.44 22.90 -2.83
CA GLY A 106 3.13 22.47 -3.31
C GLY A 106 3.04 20.97 -3.58
N GLN A 107 2.11 20.59 -4.45
CA GLN A 107 1.94 19.18 -4.80
C GLN A 107 2.93 18.77 -5.88
N GLN A 108 3.65 17.69 -5.65
CA GLN A 108 4.68 17.14 -6.55
C GLN A 108 4.48 15.66 -6.78
N VAL A 109 4.78 15.20 -8.00
CA VAL A 109 4.85 13.77 -8.32
C VAL A 109 6.32 13.36 -8.39
N ILE A 110 6.76 12.57 -7.43
CA ILE A 110 8.15 12.13 -7.31
C ILE A 110 8.19 10.62 -7.37
N GLN A 111 8.85 10.07 -8.38
CA GLN A 111 8.93 8.61 -8.63
C GLN A 111 7.54 7.93 -8.65
N GLY A 112 6.54 8.60 -9.24
CA GLY A 112 5.17 8.10 -9.34
C GLY A 112 4.31 8.28 -8.09
N ASN A 113 4.84 8.87 -7.03
CA ASN A 113 4.13 9.13 -5.78
C ASN A 113 3.82 10.62 -5.64
N VAL A 114 2.62 10.93 -5.12
CA VAL A 114 2.19 12.31 -4.88
C VAL A 114 2.58 12.75 -3.47
N TYR A 115 3.28 13.87 -3.39
CA TYR A 115 3.68 14.51 -2.13
C TYR A 115 3.17 15.95 -2.10
N THR A 116 2.96 16.47 -0.90
CA THR A 116 2.62 17.90 -0.72
C THR A 116 3.67 18.53 0.18
N PHE A 117 4.28 19.60 -0.29
CA PHE A 117 5.27 20.38 0.44
C PHE A 117 4.71 21.75 0.83
N ALA A 118 5.09 22.24 1.98
CA ALA A 118 4.75 23.57 2.46
C ALA A 118 5.48 24.66 1.64
N ALA A 119 5.16 25.92 1.89
CA ALA A 119 5.78 27.05 1.16
C ALA A 119 7.28 27.19 1.43
N ASP A 120 7.77 26.67 2.54
CA ASP A 120 9.20 26.60 2.88
C ASP A 120 9.90 25.36 2.31
N GLY A 121 9.18 24.53 1.56
CA GLY A 121 9.68 23.30 0.97
C GLY A 121 9.66 22.09 1.89
N ALA A 122 9.22 22.22 3.15
CA ALA A 122 9.09 21.07 4.05
C ALA A 122 7.94 20.15 3.60
N LEU A 123 8.16 18.83 3.65
CA LEU A 123 7.12 17.86 3.39
C LEU A 123 5.98 18.07 4.38
N ASN A 124 4.79 18.36 3.85
CA ASN A 124 3.62 18.62 4.69
C ASN A 124 3.10 17.30 5.28
N ARG A 125 3.43 17.05 6.53
CA ARG A 125 2.97 15.92 7.33
C ARG A 125 1.85 16.30 8.31
N THR A 126 1.25 17.49 8.15
CA THR A 126 0.17 17.96 9.02
C THR A 126 -1.22 17.59 8.52
N ALA A 127 -1.31 17.02 7.33
CA ALA A 127 -2.57 16.55 6.79
C ALA A 127 -3.14 15.41 7.65
N ARG A 128 -4.30 15.66 8.27
CA ARG A 128 -5.01 14.66 9.08
C ARG A 128 -5.80 13.73 8.16
N GLY A 129 -5.65 12.44 8.39
CA GLY A 129 -6.36 11.41 7.67
C GLY A 129 -6.92 10.33 8.57
N ILE A 130 -7.72 9.47 7.98
CA ILE A 130 -8.26 8.26 8.62
C ILE A 130 -8.05 7.07 7.70
N ASP A 131 -8.01 5.87 8.29
CA ASP A 131 -8.25 4.67 7.51
C ASP A 131 -9.45 3.90 8.05
N VAL A 132 -10.20 3.29 7.13
CA VAL A 132 -11.52 2.74 7.42
C VAL A 132 -11.78 1.44 6.68
N SER A 133 -12.65 0.63 7.26
CA SER A 133 -13.14 -0.61 6.70
C SER A 133 -14.61 -0.83 7.09
N LYS A 134 -15.12 -2.03 6.87
CA LYS A 134 -16.45 -2.43 7.36
C LYS A 134 -16.65 -2.22 8.87
N PHE A 135 -15.58 -2.15 9.63
CA PHE A 135 -15.65 -2.03 11.09
C PHE A 135 -16.16 -0.68 11.55
N GLN A 136 -15.97 0.39 10.78
CA GLN A 136 -16.49 1.73 11.09
C GLN A 136 -18.00 1.86 10.79
N GLY A 137 -18.57 0.92 10.04
CA GLY A 137 -20.00 0.90 9.74
C GLY A 137 -20.42 1.97 8.74
N SER A 138 -21.48 2.71 9.05
CA SER A 138 -21.94 3.83 8.23
C SER A 138 -21.18 5.10 8.57
N ILE A 139 -20.73 5.84 7.56
CA ILE A 139 -19.92 7.04 7.69
C ILE A 139 -20.62 8.21 7.00
N ASP A 140 -20.74 9.34 7.70
CA ASP A 140 -21.10 10.63 7.11
C ASP A 140 -19.81 11.35 6.68
N TRP A 141 -19.47 11.21 5.40
CA TRP A 141 -18.24 11.74 4.84
C TRP A 141 -18.18 13.28 4.81
N ASN A 142 -19.33 13.96 4.76
CA ASN A 142 -19.38 15.41 4.87
C ASN A 142 -19.03 15.88 6.28
N ALA A 143 -19.55 15.20 7.29
CA ALA A 143 -19.16 15.46 8.67
C ALA A 143 -17.68 15.14 8.93
N VAL A 144 -17.16 14.05 8.38
CA VAL A 144 -15.73 13.71 8.41
C VAL A 144 -14.88 14.84 7.83
N LYS A 145 -15.23 15.33 6.63
CA LYS A 145 -14.53 16.46 5.99
C LYS A 145 -14.59 17.72 6.83
N SER A 146 -15.76 18.04 7.42
CA SER A 146 -15.96 19.22 8.25
C SER A 146 -15.17 19.17 9.58
N ASP A 147 -14.78 17.96 10.02
CA ASP A 147 -13.93 17.75 11.21
C ASP A 147 -12.43 17.92 10.93
N GLY A 148 -12.07 18.38 9.73
CA GLY A 148 -10.69 18.68 9.33
C GLY A 148 -9.92 17.48 8.79
N ILE A 149 -10.58 16.36 8.48
CA ILE A 149 -9.96 15.25 7.77
C ILE A 149 -9.77 15.64 6.30
N THR A 150 -8.59 15.40 5.79
CA THR A 150 -8.19 15.78 4.42
C THR A 150 -7.97 14.60 3.50
N PHE A 151 -7.77 13.40 4.06
CA PHE A 151 -7.59 12.17 3.29
C PHE A 151 -8.15 10.94 4.00
N ALA A 152 -8.41 9.90 3.21
CA ALA A 152 -8.85 8.60 3.71
C ALA A 152 -8.18 7.46 2.95
N ILE A 153 -7.77 6.40 3.65
CA ILE A 153 -7.32 5.15 3.07
C ILE A 153 -8.37 4.09 3.38
N ILE A 154 -8.95 3.48 2.35
CA ILE A 154 -10.15 2.67 2.48
C ILE A 154 -9.82 1.22 2.17
N ARG A 155 -10.16 0.29 3.08
CA ARG A 155 -9.99 -1.13 2.79
C ARG A 155 -10.84 -1.52 1.60
N CYS A 156 -10.21 -1.96 0.52
CA CYS A 156 -10.93 -2.46 -0.65
C CYS A 156 -11.25 -3.95 -0.54
N GLY A 157 -10.41 -4.71 0.14
CA GLY A 157 -10.60 -6.15 0.33
C GLY A 157 -9.58 -6.76 1.28
N TYR A 158 -9.66 -8.06 1.42
CA TYR A 158 -8.75 -8.83 2.25
C TYR A 158 -8.69 -10.28 1.78
N ARG A 159 -7.60 -10.98 2.11
CA ARG A 159 -7.55 -12.44 2.05
C ARG A 159 -7.87 -13.02 3.42
N GLY A 160 -8.80 -13.96 3.48
CA GLY A 160 -9.20 -14.61 4.72
C GLY A 160 -8.04 -15.36 5.36
N TYR A 161 -7.72 -15.07 6.62
CA TYR A 161 -6.57 -15.65 7.34
C TYR A 161 -6.68 -17.15 7.58
N GLY A 162 -7.90 -17.71 7.63
CA GLY A 162 -8.13 -19.15 7.73
C GLY A 162 -8.44 -19.81 6.38
N SER A 163 -9.27 -19.18 5.56
CA SER A 163 -9.75 -19.76 4.30
C SER A 163 -8.83 -19.51 3.09
N GLY A 164 -8.01 -18.44 3.13
CA GLY A 164 -7.26 -17.98 1.97
C GLY A 164 -8.10 -17.35 0.86
N ALA A 165 -9.42 -17.23 1.05
CA ALA A 165 -10.31 -16.65 0.06
C ALA A 165 -10.14 -15.14 -0.07
N LEU A 166 -10.22 -14.64 -1.30
CA LEU A 166 -10.27 -13.20 -1.58
C LEU A 166 -11.69 -12.66 -1.32
N VAL A 167 -11.79 -11.58 -0.58
CA VAL A 167 -13.08 -10.99 -0.17
C VAL A 167 -13.05 -9.49 -0.34
N GLU A 168 -14.02 -8.93 -1.06
CA GLU A 168 -14.24 -7.46 -1.10
C GLU A 168 -14.76 -6.99 0.27
N ASP A 169 -14.25 -5.85 0.76
CA ASP A 169 -14.82 -5.24 1.97
C ASP A 169 -16.24 -4.76 1.68
N SER A 170 -17.19 -5.22 2.49
CA SER A 170 -18.63 -4.98 2.26
C SER A 170 -19.03 -3.50 2.26
N THR A 171 -18.17 -2.61 2.73
CA THR A 171 -18.41 -1.16 2.76
C THR A 171 -17.58 -0.39 1.72
N TYR A 172 -16.68 -1.08 1.03
CA TYR A 172 -15.71 -0.45 0.13
C TYR A 172 -16.35 0.53 -0.86
N ARG A 173 -17.31 0.02 -1.67
CA ARG A 173 -17.95 0.82 -2.74
C ARG A 173 -18.59 2.10 -2.22
N ARG A 174 -19.29 1.99 -1.08
CA ARG A 174 -19.93 3.14 -0.45
C ARG A 174 -18.90 4.12 0.12
N ASN A 175 -17.86 3.61 0.75
CA ASN A 175 -16.88 4.44 1.43
C ASN A 175 -16.00 5.20 0.42
N ILE A 176 -15.52 4.55 -0.64
CA ILE A 176 -14.69 5.24 -1.63
C ILE A 176 -15.48 6.35 -2.34
N GLN A 177 -16.72 6.06 -2.74
CA GLN A 177 -17.56 7.06 -3.42
C GLN A 177 -17.91 8.21 -2.47
N GLY A 178 -18.24 7.91 -1.21
CA GLY A 178 -18.56 8.92 -0.19
C GLY A 178 -17.38 9.83 0.11
N ALA A 179 -16.18 9.28 0.28
CA ALA A 179 -14.96 10.05 0.52
C ALA A 179 -14.61 10.97 -0.67
N ILE A 180 -14.70 10.45 -1.90
CA ILE A 180 -14.45 11.23 -3.11
C ILE A 180 -15.47 12.36 -3.24
N ASN A 181 -16.76 12.08 -3.05
CA ASN A 181 -17.83 13.09 -3.14
C ASN A 181 -17.67 14.18 -2.09
N ALA A 182 -17.15 13.87 -0.91
CA ALA A 182 -16.82 14.85 0.13
C ALA A 182 -15.54 15.65 -0.15
N GLY A 183 -14.83 15.36 -1.26
CA GLY A 183 -13.60 16.04 -1.65
C GLY A 183 -12.39 15.67 -0.79
N LEU A 184 -12.33 14.44 -0.30
CA LEU A 184 -11.14 13.89 0.35
C LEU A 184 -10.19 13.31 -0.69
N ARG A 185 -8.88 13.40 -0.44
CA ARG A 185 -7.89 12.60 -1.17
C ARG A 185 -8.04 11.15 -0.72
N VAL A 186 -8.07 10.21 -1.66
CA VAL A 186 -8.29 8.81 -1.32
C VAL A 186 -7.14 7.92 -1.75
N GLY A 187 -6.90 6.88 -0.97
CA GLY A 187 -6.14 5.71 -1.29
C GLY A 187 -6.92 4.48 -0.86
N VAL A 188 -6.40 3.32 -1.18
CA VAL A 188 -6.98 2.05 -0.74
C VAL A 188 -5.93 1.15 -0.15
N TYR A 189 -6.35 0.21 0.71
CA TYR A 189 -5.50 -0.86 1.18
C TYR A 189 -6.16 -2.22 1.05
N PHE A 190 -5.34 -3.24 0.89
CA PHE A 190 -5.75 -4.63 0.87
C PHE A 190 -5.08 -5.36 2.03
N TYR A 191 -5.87 -5.93 2.94
CA TYR A 191 -5.37 -6.72 4.07
C TYR A 191 -4.92 -8.10 3.57
N SER A 192 -3.62 -8.26 3.47
CA SER A 192 -3.00 -9.44 2.87
C SER A 192 -2.79 -10.57 3.87
N GLN A 193 -3.01 -11.76 3.38
CA GLN A 193 -2.59 -13.03 3.99
C GLN A 193 -1.96 -13.94 2.94
N ALA A 194 -1.36 -13.37 1.90
CA ALA A 194 -0.61 -14.12 0.88
C ALA A 194 0.56 -14.87 1.52
N ILE A 195 0.77 -16.11 1.10
CA ILE A 195 1.87 -16.97 1.58
C ILE A 195 2.93 -17.22 0.52
N ASN A 196 2.75 -16.66 -0.67
CA ASN A 196 3.71 -16.65 -1.78
C ASN A 196 3.39 -15.51 -2.74
N GLU A 197 4.30 -15.27 -3.69
CA GLU A 197 4.19 -14.20 -4.68
C GLU A 197 2.97 -14.34 -5.59
N ALA A 198 2.60 -15.57 -5.97
CA ALA A 198 1.43 -15.80 -6.82
C ALA A 198 0.14 -15.33 -6.14
N GLU A 199 -0.04 -15.64 -4.87
CA GLU A 199 -1.18 -15.16 -4.09
C GLU A 199 -1.17 -13.63 -3.93
N ALA A 200 0.00 -13.03 -3.77
CA ALA A 200 0.12 -11.57 -3.71
C ALA A 200 -0.27 -10.90 -5.05
N VAL A 201 0.04 -11.53 -6.18
CA VAL A 201 -0.41 -11.08 -7.51
C VAL A 201 -1.92 -11.26 -7.67
N GLU A 202 -2.51 -12.34 -7.15
CA GLU A 202 -3.97 -12.51 -7.13
C GLU A 202 -4.66 -11.40 -6.33
N GLU A 203 -4.12 -11.05 -5.14
CA GLU A 203 -4.61 -9.94 -4.32
C GLU A 203 -4.55 -8.61 -5.09
N ALA A 204 -3.40 -8.30 -5.70
CA ALA A 204 -3.22 -7.12 -6.52
C ALA A 204 -4.19 -7.08 -7.72
N SER A 205 -4.42 -8.22 -8.37
CA SER A 205 -5.35 -8.34 -9.50
C SER A 205 -6.79 -8.05 -9.10
N MET A 206 -7.20 -8.55 -7.92
CA MET A 206 -8.50 -8.19 -7.35
C MET A 206 -8.58 -6.68 -7.07
N VAL A 207 -7.55 -6.10 -6.45
CA VAL A 207 -7.51 -4.66 -6.19
C VAL A 207 -7.65 -3.86 -7.48
N LEU A 208 -6.91 -4.19 -8.52
CA LEU A 208 -6.98 -3.51 -9.83
C LEU A 208 -8.39 -3.54 -10.42
N SER A 209 -9.09 -4.65 -10.27
CA SER A 209 -10.50 -4.76 -10.69
C SER A 209 -11.41 -3.84 -9.87
N LEU A 210 -11.16 -3.71 -8.55
CA LEU A 210 -11.95 -2.89 -7.63
C LEU A 210 -11.72 -1.39 -7.83
N VAL A 211 -10.49 -0.98 -8.16
CA VAL A 211 -10.10 0.43 -8.28
C VAL A 211 -10.21 0.98 -9.69
N SER A 212 -10.59 0.15 -10.65
CA SER A 212 -10.74 0.57 -12.05
C SER A 212 -11.66 1.79 -12.16
N GLY A 213 -11.16 2.86 -12.80
CA GLY A 213 -11.88 4.12 -12.98
C GLY A 213 -11.79 5.12 -11.83
N TYR A 214 -11.15 4.77 -10.71
CA TYR A 214 -10.89 5.72 -9.62
C TYR A 214 -9.51 6.37 -9.76
N SER A 215 -9.43 7.67 -9.46
CA SER A 215 -8.18 8.36 -9.20
C SER A 215 -7.79 8.18 -7.73
N LEU A 216 -6.62 7.62 -7.48
CA LEU A 216 -6.11 7.32 -6.14
C LEU A 216 -4.82 8.11 -5.86
N PRO A 217 -4.91 9.39 -5.53
CA PRO A 217 -3.72 10.22 -5.29
C PRO A 217 -2.86 9.76 -4.11
N LEU A 218 -3.39 8.92 -3.21
CA LEU A 218 -2.61 8.31 -2.14
C LEU A 218 -2.11 6.89 -2.49
N GLY A 219 -2.55 6.34 -3.63
CA GLY A 219 -2.11 5.02 -4.08
C GLY A 219 -2.84 3.84 -3.43
N VAL A 220 -2.23 2.68 -3.60
CA VAL A 220 -2.71 1.37 -3.15
C VAL A 220 -1.69 0.76 -2.21
N TYR A 221 -2.13 0.33 -1.02
CA TYR A 221 -1.24 -0.22 0.00
C TYR A 221 -1.45 -1.72 0.21
N TYR A 222 -0.33 -2.43 0.23
CA TYR A 222 -0.23 -3.80 0.72
C TYR A 222 -0.14 -3.76 2.23
N ASP A 223 -1.18 -4.20 2.90
CA ASP A 223 -1.25 -4.25 4.36
C ASP A 223 -0.82 -5.63 4.84
N THR A 224 0.30 -5.69 5.56
CA THR A 224 0.86 -6.93 6.11
C THR A 224 1.15 -6.79 7.58
N GLU A 225 0.50 -7.65 8.37
CA GLU A 225 0.61 -7.62 9.82
C GLU A 225 0.31 -9.00 10.43
N SER A 226 0.73 -9.21 11.68
CA SER A 226 0.41 -10.42 12.41
C SER A 226 -1.04 -10.44 12.85
N VAL A 227 -1.68 -11.59 12.68
CA VAL A 227 -3.03 -11.83 13.22
C VAL A 227 -3.09 -13.22 13.85
N GLY A 228 -3.85 -13.37 14.93
CA GLY A 228 -4.03 -14.68 15.58
C GLY A 228 -4.54 -15.72 14.59
N GLY A 229 -3.79 -16.81 14.41
CA GLY A 229 -4.11 -17.85 13.43
C GLY A 229 -3.89 -17.47 11.96
N GLY A 230 -3.20 -16.37 11.69
CA GLY A 230 -2.91 -15.91 10.33
C GLY A 230 -1.98 -16.84 9.59
N ARG A 231 -2.37 -17.19 8.35
CA ARG A 231 -1.62 -18.10 7.48
C ARG A 231 -0.26 -17.51 7.05
N ALA A 232 -0.15 -16.20 6.96
CA ALA A 232 1.09 -15.50 6.61
C ALA A 232 2.06 -15.30 7.79
N ASN A 233 1.67 -15.66 9.02
CA ASN A 233 2.53 -15.46 10.19
C ASN A 233 3.84 -16.27 10.14
N ALA A 234 3.80 -17.45 9.49
CA ALA A 234 4.95 -18.35 9.41
C ALA A 234 5.99 -17.94 8.36
N LEU A 235 5.69 -16.94 7.52
CA LEU A 235 6.62 -16.49 6.50
C LEU A 235 7.89 -15.90 7.12
N SER A 236 9.04 -16.21 6.52
CA SER A 236 10.29 -15.50 6.78
C SER A 236 10.19 -14.04 6.29
N ALA A 237 11.11 -13.20 6.74
CA ALA A 237 11.20 -11.82 6.27
C ALA A 237 11.42 -11.74 4.74
N ALA A 238 12.17 -12.68 4.16
CA ALA A 238 12.42 -12.73 2.73
C ALA A 238 11.12 -13.04 1.94
N GLU A 239 10.39 -14.08 2.33
CA GLU A 239 9.14 -14.48 1.68
C GLU A 239 8.07 -13.41 1.80
N ARG A 240 7.89 -12.83 2.99
CA ARG A 240 6.93 -11.73 3.20
C ARG A 240 7.28 -10.51 2.36
N THR A 241 8.56 -10.20 2.25
CA THR A 241 9.04 -9.10 1.39
C THR A 241 8.80 -9.41 -0.08
N ALA A 242 9.01 -10.64 -0.52
CA ALA A 242 8.72 -11.05 -1.90
C ALA A 242 7.23 -10.89 -2.25
N CYS A 243 6.34 -11.27 -1.35
CA CYS A 243 4.90 -11.02 -1.50
C CYS A 243 4.59 -9.52 -1.62
N ALA A 244 5.13 -8.69 -0.73
CA ALA A 244 4.93 -7.24 -0.78
C ALA A 244 5.44 -6.62 -2.09
N VAL A 245 6.60 -7.06 -2.57
CA VAL A 245 7.18 -6.61 -3.85
C VAL A 245 6.29 -7.05 -5.01
N ALA A 246 5.87 -8.32 -5.07
CA ALA A 246 5.02 -8.84 -6.14
C ALA A 246 3.69 -8.07 -6.24
N PHE A 247 3.04 -7.81 -5.11
CA PHE A 247 1.84 -6.97 -5.06
C PHE A 247 2.12 -5.56 -5.59
N CYS A 248 3.12 -4.88 -5.02
CA CYS A 248 3.43 -3.49 -5.36
C CYS A 248 3.84 -3.32 -6.84
N GLU A 249 4.63 -4.24 -7.40
CA GLU A 249 5.00 -4.16 -8.82
C GLU A 249 3.80 -4.42 -9.74
N THR A 250 2.88 -5.31 -9.36
CA THR A 250 1.63 -5.52 -10.11
C THR A 250 0.78 -4.24 -10.12
N ILE A 251 0.62 -3.59 -8.99
CA ILE A 251 -0.10 -2.31 -8.87
C ILE A 251 0.56 -1.20 -9.70
N ARG A 252 1.90 -1.10 -9.63
CA ARG A 252 2.67 -0.10 -10.40
C ARG A 252 2.60 -0.31 -11.89
N SER A 253 2.62 -1.55 -12.34
CA SER A 253 2.50 -1.91 -13.76
C SER A 253 1.18 -1.45 -14.38
N ALA A 254 0.14 -1.28 -13.56
CA ALA A 254 -1.15 -0.75 -13.96
C ALA A 254 -1.25 0.79 -13.84
N GLY A 255 -0.15 1.48 -13.48
CA GLY A 255 -0.09 2.94 -13.41
C GLY A 255 -0.50 3.55 -12.07
N TYR A 256 -0.76 2.76 -11.04
CA TYR A 256 -1.04 3.27 -9.70
C TYR A 256 0.23 3.38 -8.86
N SER A 257 0.26 4.34 -7.93
CA SER A 257 1.24 4.36 -6.86
C SER A 257 1.00 3.19 -5.92
N ALA A 258 2.08 2.51 -5.50
CA ALA A 258 2.00 1.39 -4.57
C ALA A 258 2.75 1.69 -3.27
N GLY A 259 2.26 1.13 -2.17
CA GLY A 259 2.86 1.27 -0.85
C GLY A 259 2.73 0.01 -0.01
N VAL A 260 3.43 0.00 1.11
CA VAL A 260 3.39 -1.05 2.12
C VAL A 260 2.99 -0.44 3.45
N TYR A 261 1.99 -1.03 4.10
CA TYR A 261 1.62 -0.74 5.48
C TYR A 261 2.07 -1.87 6.39
N SER A 262 2.61 -1.49 7.52
CA SER A 262 2.83 -2.35 8.67
C SER A 262 3.14 -1.52 9.92
N TYR A 263 3.30 -2.18 11.05
CA TYR A 263 3.82 -1.50 12.25
C TYR A 263 5.36 -1.55 12.34
N ALA A 264 5.92 -0.65 13.15
CA ALA A 264 7.36 -0.40 13.21
C ALA A 264 8.20 -1.67 13.43
N SER A 265 7.78 -2.56 14.35
CA SER A 265 8.52 -3.79 14.63
C SER A 265 8.60 -4.74 13.43
N TRP A 266 7.59 -4.74 12.56
CA TRP A 266 7.60 -5.55 11.34
C TRP A 266 8.49 -4.96 10.26
N PHE A 267 8.49 -3.64 10.07
CA PHE A 267 9.45 -3.00 9.18
C PHE A 267 10.90 -3.26 9.57
N TYR A 268 11.18 -3.38 10.88
CA TYR A 268 12.54 -3.67 11.37
C TYR A 268 12.91 -5.16 11.33
N ASN A 269 11.96 -6.06 11.58
CA ASN A 269 12.29 -7.45 11.88
C ASN A 269 11.65 -8.48 10.93
N ALA A 270 10.55 -8.15 10.28
CA ALA A 270 9.75 -9.08 9.49
C ALA A 270 9.69 -8.72 7.99
N LEU A 271 10.33 -7.63 7.59
CA LEU A 271 10.44 -7.17 6.21
C LEU A 271 11.90 -6.76 5.92
N ASN A 272 12.35 -7.01 4.69
CA ASN A 272 13.60 -6.46 4.21
C ASN A 272 13.33 -5.04 3.68
N PHE A 273 13.53 -4.04 4.53
CA PHE A 273 13.18 -2.66 4.23
C PHE A 273 13.85 -2.11 2.96
N ALA A 274 15.10 -2.51 2.70
CA ALA A 274 15.83 -2.06 1.51
C ALA A 274 15.09 -2.40 0.19
N ASN A 275 14.40 -3.54 0.14
CA ASN A 275 13.68 -3.99 -1.05
C ASN A 275 12.34 -3.29 -1.26
N ILE A 276 11.76 -2.72 -0.21
CA ILE A 276 10.45 -2.06 -0.25
C ILE A 276 10.53 -0.52 -0.10
N SER A 277 11.70 0.03 0.22
CA SER A 277 11.91 1.47 0.44
C SER A 277 11.61 2.35 -0.79
N LYS A 278 11.52 1.75 -1.96
CA LYS A 278 11.14 2.40 -3.23
C LYS A 278 9.62 2.63 -3.38
N TYR A 279 8.83 2.04 -2.49
CA TYR A 279 7.38 2.22 -2.44
C TYR A 279 7.00 3.23 -1.36
N ASN A 280 5.74 3.66 -1.36
CA ASN A 280 5.21 4.45 -0.26
C ASN A 280 5.21 3.63 1.04
N ILE A 281 5.65 4.22 2.12
CA ILE A 281 5.64 3.59 3.44
C ILE A 281 4.57 4.23 4.31
N TRP A 282 3.63 3.41 4.74
CA TRP A 282 2.61 3.77 5.71
C TRP A 282 2.90 2.98 7.00
N ILE A 283 3.34 3.71 8.02
CA ILE A 283 3.83 3.15 9.27
C ILE A 283 2.79 3.28 10.37
N ALA A 284 2.51 2.20 11.10
CA ALA A 284 1.75 2.26 12.35
C ALA A 284 2.69 2.25 13.56
N GLN A 285 2.57 3.28 14.36
CA GLN A 285 3.22 3.36 15.66
C GLN A 285 2.38 4.25 16.58
N TYR A 286 1.67 3.64 17.53
CA TYR A 286 0.72 4.32 18.42
C TYR A 286 1.46 4.99 19.56
N ARG A 287 1.89 6.22 19.34
CA ARG A 287 2.67 7.07 20.26
C ARG A 287 2.39 8.54 19.96
N ASP A 288 2.76 9.40 20.89
CA ASP A 288 2.68 10.87 20.71
C ASP A 288 3.78 11.39 19.78
N THR A 289 4.89 10.66 19.67
CA THR A 289 6.03 11.02 18.82
C THR A 289 6.51 9.80 18.07
N LEU A 290 6.65 9.95 16.74
CA LEU A 290 7.16 8.89 15.89
C LEU A 290 8.66 8.68 16.13
N SER A 291 9.06 7.43 16.36
CA SER A 291 10.47 7.03 16.51
C SER A 291 10.96 6.10 15.40
N PHE A 292 10.21 6.05 14.28
CA PHE A 292 10.57 5.24 13.12
C PHE A 292 11.69 5.90 12.33
N SER A 293 12.83 5.23 12.18
CA SER A 293 14.06 5.80 11.62
C SER A 293 14.12 5.77 10.09
N TYR A 294 13.20 5.05 9.42
CA TYR A 294 13.17 4.99 7.97
C TYR A 294 12.23 6.05 7.40
N LYS A 295 12.46 6.38 6.13
CA LYS A 295 11.58 7.28 5.39
C LYS A 295 10.18 6.69 5.28
N HIS A 296 9.17 7.54 5.46
CA HIS A 296 7.76 7.16 5.40
C HIS A 296 6.92 8.30 4.85
N ASN A 297 5.75 7.97 4.35
CA ASN A 297 4.79 8.89 3.74
C ASN A 297 3.62 9.19 4.67
N ILE A 298 3.13 8.17 5.38
CA ILE A 298 1.97 8.27 6.27
C ILE A 298 2.32 7.58 7.59
N TRP A 299 1.91 8.22 8.67
CA TRP A 299 2.01 7.68 10.01
C TRP A 299 0.63 7.51 10.63
N GLN A 300 0.25 6.27 10.91
CA GLN A 300 -0.91 5.92 11.73
C GLN A 300 -0.50 5.98 13.21
N TYR A 301 -1.02 6.97 13.93
CA TYR A 301 -0.55 7.27 15.27
C TYR A 301 -1.47 6.77 16.40
N THR A 302 -2.71 6.40 16.08
CA THR A 302 -3.66 5.79 17.01
C THR A 302 -4.73 4.99 16.29
N GLY A 303 -5.21 3.91 16.92
CA GLY A 303 -6.35 3.11 16.47
C GLY A 303 -7.66 3.43 17.22
N SER A 304 -7.69 4.51 18.01
CA SER A 304 -8.82 4.84 18.88
C SER A 304 -9.29 6.30 18.74
N GLY A 305 -9.09 6.89 17.56
CA GLY A 305 -9.52 8.24 17.27
C GLY A 305 -11.04 8.39 17.27
N SER A 306 -11.49 9.64 17.43
CA SER A 306 -12.90 10.03 17.32
C SER A 306 -13.01 11.12 16.26
N VAL A 307 -13.88 10.92 15.28
CA VAL A 307 -14.10 11.84 14.15
C VAL A 307 -15.61 12.00 13.95
N LYS A 308 -16.06 13.24 13.74
CA LYS A 308 -17.46 13.50 13.42
C LYS A 308 -17.90 12.72 12.19
N GLY A 309 -19.07 12.12 12.25
CA GLY A 309 -19.59 11.31 11.15
C GLY A 309 -19.22 9.82 11.25
N ILE A 310 -18.40 9.42 12.24
CA ILE A 310 -18.06 8.03 12.52
C ILE A 310 -18.43 7.73 13.97
N SER A 311 -19.30 6.73 14.18
CA SER A 311 -19.80 6.39 15.53
C SER A 311 -18.89 5.45 16.32
N LYS A 312 -17.88 4.89 15.67
CA LYS A 312 -16.93 3.93 16.25
C LYS A 312 -15.53 4.53 16.29
N PRO A 313 -14.62 3.98 17.11
CA PRO A 313 -13.21 4.33 17.02
C PRO A 313 -12.68 4.16 15.60
N VAL A 314 -11.79 5.05 15.20
CA VAL A 314 -11.19 5.07 13.87
C VAL A 314 -9.69 5.31 13.96
N ASP A 315 -8.96 4.69 13.05
CA ASP A 315 -7.53 4.85 12.92
C ASP A 315 -7.20 6.24 12.36
N MET A 316 -6.29 6.94 13.04
CA MET A 316 -5.92 8.31 12.69
C MET A 316 -4.51 8.36 12.10
N ASN A 317 -4.37 9.16 11.07
CA ASN A 317 -3.16 9.27 10.28
C ASN A 317 -2.70 10.71 10.12
N ILE A 318 -1.39 10.88 9.93
CA ILE A 318 -0.72 12.11 9.50
C ILE A 318 0.07 11.77 8.24
N GLY A 319 -0.06 12.63 7.18
CA GLY A 319 0.62 12.39 5.90
C GLY A 319 0.82 13.62 5.06
#